data_d913f59ce77479408a04307d8a5c9b36
#
_entry.id   d913f59ce77479408a04307d8a5c9b36
#
_cell.length_a   1.000
_cell.length_b   1.000
_cell.length_c   1.000
_cell.angle_alpha   90.00
_cell.angle_beta   90.00
_cell.angle_gamma   90.00
#
_symmetry.space_group_name_H-M   'P 1'
#
loop_
_entity.id
_entity.type
_entity.pdbx_description
1 polymer ?
#
loop_
_entity_poly.entity_id
_entity_poly.type
_entity_poly.pdbx_seq_one_letter_code
_entity_poly.pdbx_strand_id
1 'polypeptide(L)'
;MTYADQPAWRAIQQHLPERYRLTPETEPTEEWWHHDGHEIHLDTYRNPEAPAKVMLLHGVGTNGRQMTTILGRPLAERGYETIAIDMPTYGVTRVADGALVTYDDWVRIGAALVETERARDDRPIVLYGLSAGGMETFHIASISPHVRGIVGMTFLDQRSLRVRTATAFDPLTGLVGAPLMRLLARTPLRRLRLPMRWVSRMRALTNDRAAQRATYADPTSAGNRASVAFLASYLNHRPTTEPEDFDVCPVLLTQPAADRWTPLHLSEPFLRRIGKVPVTTTLLDDAGHYPIEETGLDQLVEAVATFVAEA
;
A
#
# COMPACT_ATOMS: atom_id res chain seq x y z
N MET A 1 -17.35 -8.55 10.27
CA MET A 1 -17.26 -8.79 8.81
C MET A 1 -15.87 -9.35 8.58
N THR A 2 -15.77 -10.43 7.85
CA THR A 2 -14.52 -11.07 7.41
C THR A 2 -14.49 -11.08 5.89
N TYR A 3 -13.40 -11.49 5.26
CA TYR A 3 -13.37 -11.66 3.82
C TYR A 3 -14.21 -12.84 3.33
N ALA A 4 -14.58 -13.77 4.21
CA ALA A 4 -15.59 -14.79 3.89
C ALA A 4 -16.96 -14.14 3.60
N ASP A 5 -17.31 -13.06 4.30
CA ASP A 5 -18.56 -12.32 4.17
C ASP A 5 -18.53 -11.25 3.06
N GLN A 6 -17.35 -10.98 2.49
CA GLN A 6 -17.12 -9.93 1.49
C GLN A 6 -16.71 -10.56 0.14
N PRO A 7 -17.65 -10.73 -0.81
CA PRO A 7 -17.39 -11.49 -2.04
C PRO A 7 -16.62 -10.71 -3.13
N ALA A 8 -16.49 -9.39 -3.00
CA ALA A 8 -15.95 -8.54 -4.08
C ALA A 8 -14.51 -8.89 -4.45
N TRP A 9 -13.65 -9.24 -3.47
CA TRP A 9 -12.28 -9.66 -3.74
C TRP A 9 -12.21 -10.92 -4.60
N ARG A 10 -13.20 -11.85 -4.46
CA ARG A 10 -13.28 -13.06 -5.31
C ARG A 10 -13.57 -12.72 -6.77
N ALA A 11 -14.34 -11.67 -7.02
CA ALA A 11 -14.56 -11.17 -8.38
C ALA A 11 -13.28 -10.52 -8.96
N ILE A 12 -12.51 -9.80 -8.12
CA ILE A 12 -11.25 -9.17 -8.54
C ILE A 12 -10.21 -10.24 -8.90
N GLN A 13 -10.02 -11.24 -8.08
CA GLN A 13 -9.02 -12.28 -8.33
C GLN A 13 -9.30 -13.13 -9.59
N GLN A 14 -10.53 -13.16 -10.12
CA GLN A 14 -10.81 -13.85 -11.39
C GLN A 14 -10.05 -13.27 -12.58
N HIS A 15 -9.55 -12.03 -12.46
CA HIS A 15 -8.73 -11.37 -13.46
C HIS A 15 -7.23 -11.63 -13.31
N LEU A 16 -6.81 -12.30 -12.23
CA LEU A 16 -5.43 -12.73 -12.04
C LEU A 16 -5.17 -14.07 -12.75
N PRO A 17 -3.93 -14.38 -13.10
CA PRO A 17 -3.55 -15.72 -13.53
C PRO A 17 -3.98 -16.76 -12.49
N GLU A 18 -4.35 -17.96 -12.93
CA GLU A 18 -4.94 -19.00 -12.05
C GLU A 18 -4.07 -19.30 -10.83
N ARG A 19 -2.74 -19.38 -11.02
CA ARG A 19 -1.79 -19.65 -9.94
C ARG A 19 -1.70 -18.55 -8.86
N TYR A 20 -2.22 -17.34 -9.13
CA TYR A 20 -2.31 -16.25 -8.14
C TYR A 20 -3.65 -16.21 -7.41
N ARG A 21 -4.64 -17.01 -7.84
CA ARG A 21 -5.95 -17.04 -7.21
C ARG A 21 -5.90 -17.85 -5.92
N LEU A 22 -6.51 -17.30 -4.88
CA LEU A 22 -6.69 -18.00 -3.62
C LEU A 22 -7.81 -19.03 -3.75
N THR A 23 -7.58 -20.21 -3.24
CA THR A 23 -8.58 -21.28 -3.04
C THR A 23 -8.87 -21.43 -1.55
N PRO A 24 -9.92 -22.14 -1.13
CA PRO A 24 -10.18 -22.37 0.30
C PRO A 24 -8.98 -22.93 1.08
N GLU A 25 -8.12 -23.72 0.40
CA GLU A 25 -6.93 -24.34 0.99
C GLU A 25 -5.73 -23.37 1.08
N THR A 26 -5.74 -22.33 0.26
CA THR A 26 -4.64 -21.34 0.17
C THR A 26 -5.03 -19.95 0.65
N GLU A 27 -6.26 -19.76 1.15
CA GLU A 27 -6.64 -18.50 1.81
C GLU A 27 -5.77 -18.26 3.05
N PRO A 28 -5.37 -17.00 3.35
CA PRO A 28 -4.61 -16.69 4.54
C PRO A 28 -5.43 -16.88 5.82
N THR A 29 -4.74 -16.96 6.95
CA THR A 29 -5.40 -16.81 8.25
C THR A 29 -5.78 -15.34 8.46
N GLU A 30 -7.04 -15.08 8.77
CA GLU A 30 -7.50 -13.74 9.14
C GLU A 30 -7.25 -13.53 10.64
N GLU A 31 -6.38 -12.56 10.99
CA GLU A 31 -6.11 -12.15 12.37
C GLU A 31 -6.69 -10.75 12.65
N TRP A 32 -7.00 -10.49 13.92
CA TRP A 32 -7.50 -9.20 14.38
C TRP A 32 -6.55 -8.62 15.42
N TRP A 33 -5.96 -7.47 15.08
CA TRP A 33 -5.06 -6.75 15.96
C TRP A 33 -5.75 -5.51 16.52
N HIS A 34 -5.82 -5.44 17.85
CA HIS A 34 -6.44 -4.31 18.55
C HIS A 34 -5.40 -3.22 18.77
N HIS A 35 -5.62 -2.03 18.19
CA HIS A 35 -4.74 -0.88 18.34
C HIS A 35 -5.54 0.43 18.25
N ASP A 36 -5.29 1.37 19.17
CA ASP A 36 -5.96 2.70 19.26
C ASP A 36 -7.50 2.61 19.18
N GLY A 37 -8.09 1.55 19.75
CA GLY A 37 -9.53 1.30 19.71
C GLY A 37 -10.07 0.76 18.39
N HIS A 38 -9.21 0.55 17.38
CA HIS A 38 -9.54 -0.14 16.14
C HIS A 38 -9.38 -1.65 16.29
N GLU A 39 -10.20 -2.41 15.58
CA GLU A 39 -9.96 -3.83 15.30
C GLU A 39 -9.39 -3.93 13.89
N ILE A 40 -8.07 -3.99 13.80
CA ILE A 40 -7.34 -3.98 12.53
C ILE A 40 -7.23 -5.41 11.99
N HIS A 41 -7.66 -5.61 10.77
CA HIS A 41 -7.59 -6.89 10.10
C HIS A 41 -6.20 -7.12 9.48
N LEU A 42 -5.70 -8.34 9.65
CA LEU A 42 -4.45 -8.82 9.06
C LEU A 42 -4.71 -10.13 8.32
N ASP A 43 -4.34 -10.22 7.06
CA ASP A 43 -4.17 -11.50 6.36
C ASP A 43 -2.77 -12.02 6.60
N THR A 44 -2.62 -13.22 7.15
CA THR A 44 -1.32 -13.74 7.55
C THR A 44 -1.04 -15.15 7.02
N TYR A 45 0.22 -15.36 6.64
CA TYR A 45 0.82 -16.67 6.49
C TYR A 45 1.95 -16.77 7.51
N ARG A 46 1.62 -17.25 8.72
CA ARG A 46 2.57 -17.38 9.82
C ARG A 46 3.52 -18.55 9.57
N ASN A 47 4.81 -18.30 9.69
CA ASN A 47 5.85 -19.31 9.56
C ASN A 47 7.00 -18.97 10.52
N PRO A 48 7.05 -19.60 11.71
CA PRO A 48 8.12 -19.35 12.70
C PRO A 48 9.54 -19.66 12.19
N GLU A 49 9.66 -20.53 11.19
CA GLU A 49 10.95 -20.92 10.59
C GLU A 49 11.37 -20.00 9.43
N ALA A 50 10.54 -19.02 9.06
CA ALA A 50 10.86 -18.10 7.98
C ALA A 50 12.10 -17.27 8.32
N PRO A 51 12.98 -16.98 7.34
CA PRO A 51 14.17 -16.16 7.56
C PRO A 51 13.83 -14.68 7.82
N ALA A 52 12.67 -14.22 7.35
CA ALA A 52 12.23 -12.85 7.50
C ALA A 52 10.70 -12.74 7.47
N LYS A 53 10.20 -11.61 7.95
CA LYS A 53 8.79 -11.18 7.86
C LYS A 53 8.63 -10.12 6.77
N VAL A 54 7.62 -10.25 5.92
CA VAL A 54 7.27 -9.24 4.92
C VAL A 54 5.90 -8.66 5.26
N MET A 55 5.87 -7.38 5.62
CA MET A 55 4.62 -6.65 5.88
C MET A 55 4.16 -5.93 4.61
N LEU A 56 2.90 -6.13 4.23
CA LEU A 56 2.33 -5.66 2.98
C LEU A 56 1.33 -4.54 3.24
N LEU A 57 1.64 -3.35 2.71
CA LEU A 57 0.85 -2.13 2.83
C LEU A 57 0.13 -1.84 1.50
N HIS A 58 -1.17 -1.65 1.57
CA HIS A 58 -1.96 -1.36 0.38
C HIS A 58 -2.03 0.14 0.07
N GLY A 59 -2.45 0.47 -1.15
CA GLY A 59 -2.74 1.85 -1.55
C GLY A 59 -4.21 2.23 -1.38
N VAL A 60 -4.54 3.48 -1.74
CA VAL A 60 -5.92 4.01 -1.61
C VAL A 60 -6.95 3.43 -2.60
N GLY A 61 -6.55 2.49 -3.43
CA GLY A 61 -7.43 1.77 -4.38
C GLY A 61 -7.44 0.25 -4.17
N THR A 62 -6.79 -0.23 -3.12
CA THR A 62 -6.61 -1.65 -2.81
C THR A 62 -6.81 -1.91 -1.31
N ASN A 63 -6.69 -3.16 -0.89
CA ASN A 63 -6.77 -3.60 0.50
C ASN A 63 -5.76 -4.72 0.78
N GLY A 64 -5.64 -5.17 2.02
CA GLY A 64 -4.71 -6.21 2.44
C GLY A 64 -4.91 -7.53 1.70
N ARG A 65 -6.17 -7.96 1.48
CA ARG A 65 -6.48 -9.18 0.73
C ARG A 65 -5.92 -9.14 -0.70
N GLN A 66 -5.98 -7.99 -1.37
CA GLN A 66 -5.40 -7.82 -2.70
C GLN A 66 -3.86 -7.89 -2.66
N MET A 67 -3.22 -7.37 -1.60
CA MET A 67 -1.77 -7.52 -1.40
C MET A 67 -1.39 -8.98 -1.13
N THR A 68 -2.17 -9.66 -0.31
CA THR A 68 -2.02 -11.10 -0.05
C THR A 68 -2.06 -11.91 -1.34
N THR A 69 -3.01 -11.60 -2.22
CA THR A 69 -3.21 -12.35 -3.47
C THR A 69 -2.05 -12.17 -4.45
N ILE A 70 -1.57 -10.95 -4.66
CA ILE A 70 -0.52 -10.69 -5.66
C ILE A 70 0.90 -10.94 -5.17
N LEU A 71 1.15 -10.90 -3.86
CA LEU A 71 2.50 -11.01 -3.30
C LEU A 71 2.57 -11.84 -2.01
N GLY A 72 1.61 -11.69 -1.08
CA GLY A 72 1.70 -12.33 0.23
C GLY A 72 1.77 -13.86 0.15
N ARG A 73 0.82 -14.50 -0.53
CA ARG A 73 0.85 -15.95 -0.73
C ARG A 73 2.07 -16.40 -1.54
N PRO A 74 2.42 -15.79 -2.69
CA PRO A 74 3.60 -16.19 -3.44
C PRO A 74 4.92 -16.13 -2.64
N LEU A 75 5.07 -15.16 -1.73
CA LEU A 75 6.23 -15.10 -0.82
C LEU A 75 6.14 -16.15 0.29
N ALA A 76 4.95 -16.43 0.80
CA ALA A 76 4.75 -17.50 1.78
C ALA A 76 5.09 -18.89 1.20
N GLU A 77 4.74 -19.14 -0.06
CA GLU A 77 5.13 -20.35 -0.79
C GLU A 77 6.67 -20.48 -0.97
N ARG A 78 7.39 -19.34 -0.90
CA ARG A 78 8.88 -19.30 -0.89
C ARG A 78 9.48 -19.37 0.51
N GLY A 79 8.66 -19.58 1.54
CA GLY A 79 9.10 -19.78 2.92
C GLY A 79 9.18 -18.50 3.77
N TYR A 80 8.76 -17.34 3.28
CA TYR A 80 8.69 -16.12 4.08
C TYR A 80 7.41 -16.07 4.93
N GLU A 81 7.47 -15.40 6.08
CA GLU A 81 6.26 -15.04 6.81
C GLU A 81 5.69 -13.74 6.23
N THR A 82 4.38 -13.71 5.93
CA THR A 82 3.76 -12.52 5.34
C THR A 82 2.57 -12.03 6.14
N ILE A 83 2.44 -10.70 6.23
CA ILE A 83 1.41 -10.01 7.01
C ILE A 83 0.88 -8.86 6.16
N ALA A 84 -0.34 -8.97 5.65
CA ALA A 84 -0.98 -7.92 4.88
C ALA A 84 -2.04 -7.22 5.74
N ILE A 85 -1.85 -5.92 5.99
CA ILE A 85 -2.74 -5.12 6.83
C ILE A 85 -3.84 -4.48 5.99
N ASP A 86 -5.06 -4.47 6.53
CA ASP A 86 -6.12 -3.56 6.10
C ASP A 86 -6.02 -2.27 6.91
N MET A 87 -5.45 -1.23 6.34
CA MET A 87 -5.37 0.08 7.00
C MET A 87 -6.77 0.62 7.34
N PRO A 88 -6.95 1.31 8.48
CA PRO A 88 -8.25 1.81 8.90
C PRO A 88 -9.00 2.55 7.80
N THR A 89 -10.28 2.23 7.65
CA THR A 89 -11.22 2.63 6.61
C THR A 89 -11.15 1.84 5.30
N TYR A 90 -10.22 0.91 5.16
CA TYR A 90 -10.12 -0.02 4.03
C TYR A 90 -10.30 -1.47 4.49
N GLY A 91 -10.47 -2.35 3.51
CA GLY A 91 -10.66 -3.77 3.76
C GLY A 91 -11.84 -4.05 4.69
N VAL A 92 -11.62 -4.95 5.63
CA VAL A 92 -12.61 -5.35 6.64
C VAL A 92 -12.26 -4.84 8.05
N THR A 93 -11.22 -4.03 8.20
CA THR A 93 -10.85 -3.35 9.45
C THR A 93 -12.02 -2.55 10.03
N ARG A 94 -12.27 -2.73 11.33
CA ARG A 94 -13.30 -2.01 12.08
C ARG A 94 -12.71 -0.81 12.77
N VAL A 95 -13.15 0.37 12.35
CA VAL A 95 -12.67 1.64 12.90
C VAL A 95 -13.42 1.95 14.20
N ALA A 96 -12.71 2.43 15.21
CA ALA A 96 -13.30 2.87 16.47
C ALA A 96 -14.42 3.89 16.26
N ASP A 97 -15.49 3.81 17.04
CA ASP A 97 -16.64 4.70 16.93
C ASP A 97 -16.24 6.17 17.04
N GLY A 98 -16.69 6.94 16.07
CA GLY A 98 -16.41 8.37 16.01
C GLY A 98 -15.00 8.77 15.63
N ALA A 99 -14.08 7.82 15.45
CA ALA A 99 -12.71 8.12 15.00
C ALA A 99 -12.69 8.80 13.63
N LEU A 100 -11.74 9.68 13.46
CA LEU A 100 -11.48 10.39 12.21
C LEU A 100 -10.07 10.04 11.74
N VAL A 101 -9.98 8.98 10.97
CA VAL A 101 -8.70 8.44 10.47
C VAL A 101 -8.05 9.41 9.49
N THR A 102 -6.75 9.62 9.66
CA THR A 102 -5.87 10.41 8.80
C THR A 102 -4.77 9.52 8.22
N TYR A 103 -4.00 10.05 7.28
CA TYR A 103 -2.82 9.35 6.75
C TYR A 103 -1.70 9.26 7.80
N ASP A 104 -1.59 10.26 8.68
CA ASP A 104 -0.63 10.21 9.79
C ASP A 104 -0.95 9.06 10.76
N ASP A 105 -2.25 8.69 10.90
CA ASP A 105 -2.65 7.50 11.66
C ASP A 105 -2.19 6.22 10.97
N TRP A 106 -2.28 6.12 9.64
CA TRP A 106 -1.76 4.98 8.90
C TRP A 106 -0.27 4.76 9.17
N VAL A 107 0.54 5.81 9.05
CA VAL A 107 1.98 5.75 9.33
C VAL A 107 2.26 5.28 10.76
N ARG A 108 1.55 5.82 11.76
CA ARG A 108 1.72 5.42 13.16
C ARG A 108 1.28 3.97 13.42
N ILE A 109 0.16 3.55 12.82
CA ILE A 109 -0.35 2.18 12.93
C ILE A 109 0.62 1.20 12.26
N GLY A 110 1.13 1.52 11.08
CA GLY A 110 2.15 0.70 10.43
C GLY A 110 3.41 0.54 11.26
N ALA A 111 3.91 1.63 11.86
CA ALA A 111 5.05 1.57 12.78
C ALA A 111 4.75 0.75 14.05
N ALA A 112 3.57 0.92 14.63
CA ALA A 112 3.16 0.14 15.81
C ALA A 112 3.03 -1.36 15.49
N LEU A 113 2.61 -1.72 14.27
CA LEU A 113 2.59 -3.12 13.84
C LEU A 113 4.00 -3.67 13.67
N VAL A 114 4.96 -2.89 13.16
CA VAL A 114 6.39 -3.28 13.13
C VAL A 114 6.88 -3.59 14.53
N GLU A 115 6.61 -2.73 15.52
CA GLU A 115 7.00 -2.94 16.92
C GLU A 115 6.31 -4.20 17.51
N THR A 116 5.03 -4.42 17.19
CA THR A 116 4.28 -5.60 17.62
C THR A 116 4.90 -6.88 17.06
N GLU A 117 5.25 -6.90 15.79
CA GLU A 117 5.88 -8.06 15.15
C GLU A 117 7.33 -8.26 15.60
N ARG A 118 8.05 -7.19 15.90
CA ARG A 118 9.40 -7.23 16.49
C ARG A 118 9.38 -7.81 17.89
N ALA A 119 8.34 -7.52 18.68
CA ALA A 119 8.18 -8.06 20.02
C ALA A 119 7.88 -9.57 20.04
N ARG A 120 7.44 -10.17 18.91
CA ARG A 120 7.22 -11.62 18.79
C ARG A 120 8.53 -12.39 18.65
N ASP A 121 9.46 -11.86 17.84
CA ASP A 121 10.78 -12.42 17.59
C ASP A 121 11.69 -11.43 16.86
N ASP A 122 12.99 -11.75 16.78
CA ASP A 122 14.04 -10.86 16.27
C ASP A 122 14.27 -10.94 14.75
N ARG A 123 13.44 -11.66 14.00
CA ARG A 123 13.61 -11.81 12.54
C ARG A 123 13.53 -10.48 11.83
N PRO A 124 14.29 -10.31 10.72
CA PRO A 124 14.21 -9.10 9.90
C PRO A 124 12.78 -8.82 9.44
N ILE A 125 12.40 -7.52 9.43
CA ILE A 125 11.11 -7.06 8.92
C ILE A 125 11.37 -6.20 7.70
N VAL A 126 10.81 -6.61 6.55
CA VAL A 126 10.82 -5.84 5.31
C VAL A 126 9.40 -5.34 5.02
N LEU A 127 9.27 -4.07 4.63
CA LEU A 127 7.99 -3.49 4.24
C LEU A 127 7.87 -3.49 2.72
N TYR A 128 6.73 -3.92 2.22
CA TYR A 128 6.32 -3.71 0.83
C TYR A 128 5.09 -2.81 0.79
N GLY A 129 5.04 -1.87 -0.16
CA GLY A 129 3.89 -1.00 -0.33
C GLY A 129 3.52 -0.71 -1.77
N LEU A 130 2.21 -0.78 -2.06
CA LEU A 130 1.66 -0.45 -3.36
C LEU A 130 1.15 0.99 -3.37
N SER A 131 1.53 1.80 -4.36
CA SER A 131 1.00 3.16 -4.56
C SER A 131 1.22 4.06 -3.33
N ALA A 132 0.16 4.53 -2.68
CA ALA A 132 0.27 5.28 -1.41
C ALA A 132 1.01 4.48 -0.34
N GLY A 133 0.82 3.16 -0.31
CA GLY A 133 1.56 2.24 0.55
C GLY A 133 3.07 2.25 0.31
N GLY A 134 3.52 2.45 -0.96
CA GLY A 134 4.96 2.56 -1.25
C GLY A 134 5.60 3.74 -0.54
N MET A 135 5.00 4.92 -0.59
CA MET A 135 5.49 6.08 0.17
C MET A 135 5.31 5.90 1.69
N GLU A 136 4.28 5.16 2.10
CA GLU A 136 4.03 4.83 3.51
C GLU A 136 5.15 3.98 4.10
N THR A 137 5.74 3.02 3.34
CA THR A 137 6.91 2.25 3.80
C THR A 137 8.07 3.15 4.20
N PHE A 138 8.34 4.19 3.41
CA PHE A 138 9.37 5.18 3.71
C PHE A 138 9.06 5.96 5.00
N HIS A 139 7.82 6.40 5.17
CA HIS A 139 7.42 7.14 6.37
C HIS A 139 7.48 6.27 7.62
N ILE A 140 7.06 5.00 7.54
CA ILE A 140 7.16 4.04 8.65
C ILE A 140 8.62 3.78 9.00
N ALA A 141 9.47 3.49 8.01
CA ALA A 141 10.90 3.25 8.24
C ALA A 141 11.59 4.47 8.86
N SER A 142 11.16 5.69 8.51
CA SER A 142 11.70 6.93 9.09
C SER A 142 11.43 7.11 10.60
N ILE A 143 10.49 6.33 11.17
CA ILE A 143 10.11 6.40 12.60
C ILE A 143 10.26 5.06 13.32
N SER A 144 10.61 3.97 12.62
CA SER A 144 10.86 2.64 13.20
C SER A 144 12.23 2.11 12.80
N PRO A 145 13.17 1.97 13.75
CA PRO A 145 14.54 1.48 13.47
C PRO A 145 14.59 -0.02 13.21
N HIS A 146 13.48 -0.75 13.35
CA HIS A 146 13.41 -2.19 13.19
C HIS A 146 13.13 -2.66 11.77
N VAL A 147 12.85 -1.72 10.85
CA VAL A 147 12.70 -2.00 9.42
C VAL A 147 14.07 -2.26 8.80
N ARG A 148 14.22 -3.38 8.10
CA ARG A 148 15.47 -3.81 7.45
C ARG A 148 15.52 -3.56 5.96
N GLY A 149 14.40 -3.29 5.32
CA GLY A 149 14.31 -2.94 3.92
C GLY A 149 12.92 -2.40 3.58
N ILE A 150 12.84 -1.51 2.62
CA ILE A 150 11.55 -1.04 2.08
C ILE A 150 11.47 -1.27 0.58
N VAL A 151 10.34 -1.78 0.15
CA VAL A 151 9.99 -1.98 -1.24
C VAL A 151 8.76 -1.15 -1.56
N GLY A 152 8.86 -0.27 -2.53
CA GLY A 152 7.71 0.48 -3.03
C GLY A 152 7.44 0.14 -4.49
N MET A 153 6.17 -0.05 -4.84
CA MET A 153 5.80 -0.10 -6.25
C MET A 153 5.82 1.29 -6.87
N THR A 154 5.70 2.33 -6.04
CA THR A 154 5.96 3.74 -6.38
C THR A 154 6.40 4.50 -5.13
N PHE A 155 7.13 5.62 -5.32
CA PHE A 155 7.48 6.57 -4.25
C PHE A 155 6.98 7.97 -4.63
N LEU A 156 5.75 8.29 -4.27
CA LEU A 156 5.01 9.47 -4.73
C LEU A 156 4.98 10.57 -3.67
N ASP A 157 5.96 11.46 -3.69
CA ASP A 157 5.96 12.63 -2.80
C ASP A 157 4.84 13.62 -3.19
N GLN A 158 3.76 13.62 -2.41
CA GLN A 158 2.61 14.50 -2.63
C GLN A 158 2.91 16.00 -2.43
N ARG A 159 4.09 16.37 -1.94
CA ARG A 159 4.57 17.75 -1.91
C ARG A 159 4.89 18.27 -3.32
N SER A 160 5.25 17.37 -4.24
CA SER A 160 5.51 17.68 -5.65
C SER A 160 4.20 18.01 -6.40
N LEU A 161 4.13 19.20 -6.98
CA LEU A 161 2.98 19.57 -7.83
C LEU A 161 2.84 18.63 -9.03
N ARG A 162 3.95 18.16 -9.61
CA ARG A 162 3.97 17.20 -10.71
C ARG A 162 3.30 15.87 -10.31
N VAL A 163 3.61 15.36 -9.12
CA VAL A 163 2.97 14.15 -8.58
C VAL A 163 1.49 14.38 -8.36
N ARG A 164 1.10 15.47 -7.69
CA ARG A 164 -0.33 15.78 -7.42
C ARG A 164 -1.16 15.89 -8.69
N THR A 165 -0.67 16.60 -9.71
CA THR A 165 -1.41 16.78 -10.97
C THR A 165 -1.49 15.48 -11.78
N ALA A 166 -0.51 14.59 -11.68
CA ALA A 166 -0.54 13.28 -12.34
C ALA A 166 -1.45 12.28 -11.63
N THR A 167 -1.52 12.32 -10.28
CA THR A 167 -2.26 11.32 -9.48
C THR A 167 -3.71 11.69 -9.21
N ALA A 168 -4.06 12.98 -9.26
CA ALA A 168 -5.42 13.45 -9.07
C ALA A 168 -6.34 13.04 -10.24
N PHE A 169 -7.65 13.17 -10.04
CA PHE A 169 -8.68 12.90 -11.06
C PHE A 169 -8.40 13.64 -12.37
N ASP A 170 -8.00 14.90 -12.27
CA ASP A 170 -7.54 15.75 -13.37
C ASP A 170 -6.48 16.75 -12.86
N PRO A 171 -5.72 17.43 -13.76
CA PRO A 171 -4.68 18.36 -13.36
C PRO A 171 -5.16 19.55 -12.51
N LEU A 172 -6.38 20.06 -12.74
CA LEU A 172 -6.93 21.16 -11.94
C LEU A 172 -7.19 20.73 -10.50
N THR A 173 -7.79 19.54 -10.33
CA THR A 173 -7.98 18.92 -9.01
C THR A 173 -6.62 18.71 -8.31
N GLY A 174 -5.58 18.32 -9.05
CA GLY A 174 -4.22 18.20 -8.51
C GLY A 174 -3.62 19.54 -8.04
N LEU A 175 -3.91 20.62 -8.75
CA LEU A 175 -3.43 21.96 -8.42
C LEU A 175 -4.11 22.51 -7.15
N VAL A 176 -5.45 22.45 -7.09
CA VAL A 176 -6.23 23.10 -6.03
C VAL A 176 -6.59 22.17 -4.86
N GLY A 177 -6.50 20.86 -5.06
CA GLY A 177 -6.98 19.85 -4.10
C GLY A 177 -6.30 19.94 -2.74
N ALA A 178 -4.98 20.01 -2.69
CA ALA A 178 -4.24 20.03 -1.43
C ALA A 178 -4.58 21.27 -0.56
N PRO A 179 -4.54 22.52 -1.06
CA PRO A 179 -4.96 23.68 -0.27
C PRO A 179 -6.45 23.63 0.09
N LEU A 180 -7.32 23.19 -0.82
CA LEU A 180 -8.74 23.06 -0.56
C LEU A 180 -9.02 22.04 0.56
N MET A 181 -8.45 20.85 0.49
CA MET A 181 -8.62 19.83 1.54
C MET A 181 -8.09 20.33 2.89
N ARG A 182 -6.95 21.03 2.90
CA ARG A 182 -6.42 21.65 4.13
C ARG A 182 -7.39 22.68 4.74
N LEU A 183 -8.04 23.49 3.92
CA LEU A 183 -9.05 24.46 4.38
C LEU A 183 -10.28 23.75 4.94
N LEU A 184 -10.85 22.81 4.18
CA LEU A 184 -12.06 22.06 4.57
C LEU A 184 -11.82 21.19 5.82
N ALA A 185 -10.62 20.67 6.02
CA ALA A 185 -10.27 19.89 7.21
C ALA A 185 -10.34 20.69 8.53
N ARG A 186 -10.31 22.01 8.46
CA ARG A 186 -10.49 22.91 9.63
C ARG A 186 -11.95 23.21 9.95
N THR A 187 -12.89 22.67 9.20
CA THR A 187 -14.32 22.87 9.33
C THR A 187 -15.03 21.55 9.71
N PRO A 188 -16.32 21.56 10.08
CA PRO A 188 -17.10 20.35 10.26
C PRO A 188 -17.10 19.42 9.03
N LEU A 189 -16.83 19.93 7.82
CA LEU A 189 -16.73 19.17 6.58
C LEU A 189 -15.56 18.18 6.57
N ARG A 190 -14.65 18.22 7.54
CA ARG A 190 -13.56 17.25 7.70
C ARG A 190 -14.02 15.78 7.71
N ARG A 191 -15.27 15.52 8.13
CA ARG A 191 -15.89 14.19 8.18
C ARG A 191 -16.58 13.79 6.88
N LEU A 192 -16.74 14.72 5.91
CA LEU A 192 -17.32 14.41 4.62
C LEU A 192 -16.46 13.39 3.87
N ARG A 193 -17.08 12.33 3.38
CA ARG A 193 -16.39 11.26 2.64
C ARG A 193 -16.64 11.38 1.14
N LEU A 194 -15.57 11.53 0.38
CA LEU A 194 -15.58 11.69 -1.08
C LEU A 194 -15.23 10.35 -1.74
N PRO A 195 -15.95 9.93 -2.81
CA PRO A 195 -15.60 8.75 -3.59
C PRO A 195 -14.17 8.90 -4.15
N MET A 196 -13.32 7.90 -3.95
CA MET A 196 -11.92 7.95 -4.43
C MET A 196 -11.83 8.16 -5.94
N ARG A 197 -12.76 7.63 -6.73
CA ARG A 197 -12.84 7.83 -8.18
C ARG A 197 -13.03 9.29 -8.62
N TRP A 198 -13.44 10.21 -7.73
CA TRP A 198 -13.58 11.65 -7.97
C TRP A 198 -12.36 12.44 -7.48
N VAL A 199 -11.54 11.84 -6.66
CA VAL A 199 -10.35 12.47 -6.05
C VAL A 199 -9.09 12.13 -6.84
N SER A 200 -8.98 10.88 -7.27
CA SER A 200 -7.78 10.35 -7.90
C SER A 200 -8.08 9.64 -9.22
N ARG A 201 -7.03 9.38 -10.01
CA ARG A 201 -7.11 8.76 -11.34
C ARG A 201 -7.38 7.25 -11.26
N MET A 202 -8.32 6.81 -10.40
CA MET A 202 -8.67 5.40 -10.20
C MET A 202 -8.97 4.63 -11.48
N ARG A 203 -9.34 5.31 -12.57
CA ARG A 203 -9.56 4.69 -13.89
C ARG A 203 -8.31 4.04 -14.50
N ALA A 204 -7.13 4.32 -13.94
CA ALA A 204 -5.85 3.77 -14.38
C ALA A 204 -5.28 2.76 -13.37
N LEU A 205 -6.10 2.27 -12.42
CA LEU A 205 -5.68 1.29 -11.42
C LEU A 205 -5.28 -0.04 -12.06
N THR A 206 -6.03 -0.50 -13.06
CA THR A 206 -5.67 -1.67 -13.88
C THR A 206 -5.73 -1.32 -15.36
N ASN A 207 -5.00 -2.08 -16.19
CA ASN A 207 -5.04 -1.90 -17.65
C ASN A 207 -6.19 -2.66 -18.31
N ASP A 208 -6.81 -3.61 -17.60
CA ASP A 208 -7.98 -4.36 -18.06
C ASP A 208 -9.30 -3.72 -17.59
N ARG A 209 -10.24 -3.51 -18.53
CA ARG A 209 -11.52 -2.87 -18.26
C ARG A 209 -12.48 -3.71 -17.41
N ALA A 210 -12.38 -5.03 -17.48
CA ALA A 210 -13.26 -5.90 -16.70
C ALA A 210 -12.77 -5.96 -15.25
N ALA A 211 -11.45 -6.10 -15.04
CA ALA A 211 -10.80 -5.96 -13.73
C ALA A 211 -11.10 -4.60 -13.10
N GLN A 212 -11.03 -3.52 -13.88
CA GLN A 212 -11.36 -2.18 -13.40
C GLN A 212 -12.81 -2.05 -12.90
N ARG A 213 -13.77 -2.70 -13.59
CA ARG A 213 -15.18 -2.72 -13.11
C ARG A 213 -15.32 -3.52 -11.82
N ALA A 214 -14.63 -4.66 -11.71
CA ALA A 214 -14.64 -5.48 -10.50
C ALA A 214 -14.06 -4.72 -9.30
N THR A 215 -12.93 -4.02 -9.48
CA THR A 215 -12.32 -3.21 -8.40
C THR A 215 -13.22 -2.04 -7.98
N TYR A 216 -13.90 -1.39 -8.92
CA TYR A 216 -14.85 -0.30 -8.59
C TYR A 216 -16.10 -0.78 -7.85
N ALA A 217 -16.51 -2.03 -8.05
CA ALA A 217 -17.64 -2.62 -7.34
C ALA A 217 -17.31 -2.97 -5.89
N ASP A 218 -16.02 -3.00 -5.52
CA ASP A 218 -15.57 -3.30 -4.17
C ASP A 218 -15.51 -2.02 -3.30
N PRO A 219 -16.45 -1.84 -2.34
CA PRO A 219 -16.46 -0.69 -1.45
C PRO A 219 -15.32 -0.70 -0.42
N THR A 220 -14.59 -1.81 -0.29
CA THR A 220 -13.47 -1.97 0.63
C THR A 220 -12.11 -1.63 0.00
N SER A 221 -12.10 -1.38 -1.31
CA SER A 221 -10.91 -1.02 -2.09
C SER A 221 -11.15 0.19 -3.01
N ALA A 222 -11.14 0.03 -4.33
CA ALA A 222 -11.27 1.16 -5.27
C ALA A 222 -12.65 1.85 -5.27
N GLY A 223 -13.70 1.15 -4.86
CA GLY A 223 -15.04 1.72 -4.67
C GLY A 223 -15.20 2.54 -3.38
N ASN A 224 -14.18 2.62 -2.55
CA ASN A 224 -14.19 3.27 -1.24
C ASN A 224 -14.31 4.81 -1.33
N ARG A 225 -14.55 5.40 -0.16
CA ARG A 225 -14.66 6.85 0.05
C ARG A 225 -13.68 7.27 1.15
N ALA A 226 -12.87 8.29 0.90
CA ALA A 226 -11.95 8.87 1.87
C ALA A 226 -12.55 10.13 2.51
N SER A 227 -12.28 10.37 3.79
CA SER A 227 -12.68 11.61 4.46
C SER A 227 -11.83 12.78 3.99
N VAL A 228 -12.39 13.99 4.07
CA VAL A 228 -11.63 15.23 3.83
C VAL A 228 -10.42 15.32 4.74
N ALA A 229 -10.52 14.85 6.00
CA ALA A 229 -9.40 14.81 6.93
C ALA A 229 -8.27 13.90 6.44
N PHE A 230 -8.60 12.69 5.98
CA PHE A 230 -7.62 11.77 5.40
C PHE A 230 -6.93 12.39 4.19
N LEU A 231 -7.71 12.93 3.25
CA LEU A 231 -7.17 13.56 2.03
C LEU A 231 -6.29 14.76 2.36
N ALA A 232 -6.69 15.59 3.33
CA ALA A 232 -5.89 16.73 3.78
C ALA A 232 -4.56 16.30 4.38
N SER A 233 -4.55 15.27 5.25
CA SER A 233 -3.35 14.69 5.83
C SER A 233 -2.46 14.10 4.74
N TYR A 234 -2.98 13.22 3.88
CA TYR A 234 -2.23 12.57 2.80
C TYR A 234 -1.57 13.56 1.84
N LEU A 235 -2.33 14.53 1.31
CA LEU A 235 -1.84 15.50 0.32
C LEU A 235 -0.86 16.54 0.91
N ASN A 236 -0.80 16.66 2.23
CA ASN A 236 0.04 17.64 2.92
C ASN A 236 1.00 17.01 3.92
N HIS A 237 1.10 15.67 3.93
CA HIS A 237 2.02 14.95 4.80
C HIS A 237 3.46 15.43 4.61
N ARG A 238 4.18 15.54 5.71
CA ARG A 238 5.61 15.84 5.71
C ARG A 238 6.33 14.68 6.39
N PRO A 239 7.32 14.08 5.74
CA PRO A 239 8.09 13.02 6.33
C PRO A 239 8.85 13.52 7.57
N THR A 240 9.06 12.65 8.54
CA THR A 240 9.89 12.93 9.71
C THR A 240 11.36 13.07 9.32
N THR A 241 11.80 12.28 8.34
CA THR A 241 13.15 12.32 7.76
C THR A 241 13.04 12.69 6.30
N GLU A 242 13.79 13.71 5.85
CA GLU A 242 13.88 14.01 4.42
C GLU A 242 14.68 12.92 3.69
N PRO A 243 14.42 12.66 2.41
CA PRO A 243 15.10 11.57 1.69
C PRO A 243 16.64 11.70 1.67
N GLU A 244 17.19 12.91 1.71
CA GLU A 244 18.65 13.12 1.81
C GLU A 244 19.24 12.65 3.14
N ASP A 245 18.41 12.59 4.17
CA ASP A 245 18.81 12.18 5.51
C ASP A 245 18.44 10.74 5.86
N PHE A 246 17.75 10.05 4.95
CA PHE A 246 17.32 8.67 5.15
C PHE A 246 18.52 7.70 5.12
N ASP A 247 18.80 7.05 6.26
CA ASP A 247 19.92 6.13 6.47
C ASP A 247 19.52 4.82 7.15
N VAL A 248 18.21 4.49 7.15
CA VAL A 248 17.65 3.39 7.96
C VAL A 248 17.90 2.03 7.30
N CYS A 249 17.55 1.88 6.02
CA CYS A 249 17.59 0.60 5.32
C CYS A 249 17.63 0.74 3.81
N PRO A 250 18.05 -0.30 3.06
CA PRO A 250 17.97 -0.33 1.60
C PRO A 250 16.56 -0.09 1.05
N VAL A 251 16.49 0.44 -0.18
CA VAL A 251 15.24 0.79 -0.86
C VAL A 251 15.18 0.09 -2.22
N LEU A 252 14.08 -0.60 -2.51
CA LEU A 252 13.77 -1.16 -3.82
C LEU A 252 12.53 -0.48 -4.40
N LEU A 253 12.61 -0.01 -5.64
CA LEU A 253 11.45 0.35 -6.45
C LEU A 253 11.12 -0.81 -7.40
N THR A 254 9.89 -1.34 -7.31
CA THR A 254 9.35 -2.31 -8.28
C THR A 254 8.36 -1.60 -9.19
N GLN A 255 8.85 -0.95 -10.25
CA GLN A 255 8.06 -0.08 -11.12
C GLN A 255 7.32 -0.86 -12.21
N PRO A 256 5.97 -0.85 -12.26
CA PRO A 256 5.24 -1.42 -13.39
C PRO A 256 5.53 -0.65 -14.69
N ALA A 257 5.96 -1.35 -15.74
CA ALA A 257 6.39 -0.74 -17.00
C ALA A 257 5.22 -0.16 -17.81
N ALA A 258 4.02 -0.75 -17.69
CA ALA A 258 2.80 -0.28 -18.35
C ALA A 258 1.88 0.54 -17.43
N ASP A 259 2.41 1.10 -16.34
CA ASP A 259 1.65 1.95 -15.42
C ASP A 259 1.22 3.26 -16.08
N ARG A 260 -0.08 3.39 -16.32
CA ARG A 260 -0.70 4.58 -16.92
C ARG A 260 -1.07 5.67 -15.91
N TRP A 261 -0.88 5.40 -14.62
CA TRP A 261 -1.18 6.32 -13.55
C TRP A 261 0.07 7.00 -12.99
N THR A 262 1.05 6.20 -12.63
CA THR A 262 2.25 6.66 -11.92
C THR A 262 3.53 6.13 -12.57
N PRO A 263 3.84 6.60 -13.79
CA PRO A 263 5.05 6.18 -14.50
C PRO A 263 6.32 6.55 -13.71
N LEU A 264 7.40 5.82 -13.97
CA LEU A 264 8.70 5.87 -13.29
C LEU A 264 9.19 7.30 -12.95
N HIS A 265 9.05 8.21 -13.90
CA HIS A 265 9.52 9.59 -13.76
C HIS A 265 8.84 10.40 -12.63
N LEU A 266 7.81 9.84 -11.97
CA LEU A 266 7.19 10.46 -10.79
C LEU A 266 7.85 10.01 -9.48
N SER A 267 8.41 8.80 -9.43
CA SER A 267 9.15 8.27 -8.28
C SER A 267 10.62 8.71 -8.28
N GLU A 268 11.25 8.78 -9.45
CA GLU A 268 12.69 9.09 -9.58
C GLU A 268 13.15 10.36 -8.84
N PRO A 269 12.44 11.52 -8.89
CA PRO A 269 12.91 12.72 -8.24
C PRO A 269 13.00 12.58 -6.71
N PHE A 270 12.16 11.75 -6.11
CA PHE A 270 12.22 11.43 -4.70
C PHE A 270 13.39 10.49 -4.40
N LEU A 271 13.50 9.39 -5.14
CA LEU A 271 14.52 8.36 -4.93
C LEU A 271 15.95 8.87 -5.15
N ARG A 272 16.16 9.74 -6.13
CA ARG A 272 17.49 10.35 -6.40
C ARG A 272 18.03 11.19 -5.25
N ARG A 273 17.17 11.60 -4.32
CA ARG A 273 17.59 12.36 -3.11
C ARG A 273 18.11 11.43 -2.01
N ILE A 274 17.76 10.14 -2.05
CA ILE A 274 18.25 9.15 -1.09
C ILE A 274 19.70 8.80 -1.48
N GLY A 275 20.67 9.20 -0.64
CA GLY A 275 22.08 8.99 -0.95
C GLY A 275 22.86 8.21 0.11
N LYS A 276 22.26 7.91 1.27
CA LYS A 276 22.94 7.26 2.39
C LYS A 276 22.77 5.74 2.43
N VAL A 277 21.82 5.21 1.67
CA VAL A 277 21.52 3.77 1.56
C VAL A 277 21.40 3.35 0.11
N PRO A 278 21.58 2.04 -0.21
CA PRO A 278 21.36 1.53 -1.55
C PRO A 278 19.92 1.76 -2.02
N VAL A 279 19.76 2.23 -3.26
CA VAL A 279 18.47 2.36 -3.94
C VAL A 279 18.55 1.61 -5.26
N THR A 280 17.71 0.60 -5.41
CA THR A 280 17.63 -0.22 -6.63
C THR A 280 16.26 -0.10 -7.28
N THR A 281 16.20 -0.41 -8.59
CA THR A 281 14.95 -0.36 -9.35
C THR A 281 14.83 -1.60 -10.23
N THR A 282 13.68 -2.27 -10.17
CA THR A 282 13.27 -3.34 -11.06
C THR A 282 12.03 -2.90 -11.84
N LEU A 283 12.07 -3.04 -13.16
CA LEU A 283 10.89 -2.83 -14.01
C LEU A 283 10.11 -4.13 -14.08
N LEU A 284 8.79 -4.00 -14.03
CA LEU A 284 7.85 -5.12 -14.13
C LEU A 284 7.18 -5.05 -15.51
N ASP A 285 7.59 -5.92 -16.42
CA ASP A 285 7.13 -5.92 -17.80
C ASP A 285 5.61 -6.13 -17.88
N ASP A 286 4.96 -5.39 -18.78
CA ASP A 286 3.51 -5.41 -19.04
C ASP A 286 2.61 -5.04 -17.85
N ALA A 287 3.14 -4.90 -16.64
CA ALA A 287 2.36 -4.65 -15.43
C ALA A 287 1.69 -3.27 -15.43
N GLY A 288 0.40 -3.26 -15.09
CA GLY A 288 -0.35 -2.05 -14.74
C GLY A 288 -0.11 -1.60 -13.30
N HIS A 289 -0.76 -0.49 -12.88
CA HIS A 289 -0.58 0.07 -11.52
C HIS A 289 -0.92 -0.92 -10.40
N TYR A 290 -2.06 -1.61 -10.48
CA TYR A 290 -2.31 -2.84 -9.75
C TYR A 290 -2.07 -3.99 -10.72
N PRO A 291 -0.97 -4.73 -10.60
CA PRO A 291 -0.58 -5.73 -11.58
C PRO A 291 -1.52 -6.92 -11.55
N ILE A 292 -1.97 -7.30 -12.74
CA ILE A 292 -2.75 -8.52 -12.97
C ILE A 292 -2.12 -9.37 -14.09
N GLU A 293 -1.07 -8.84 -14.69
CA GLU A 293 -0.33 -9.44 -15.79
C GLU A 293 0.70 -10.43 -15.25
N GLU A 294 0.72 -11.64 -15.80
CA GLU A 294 1.48 -12.79 -15.26
C GLU A 294 2.98 -12.51 -15.20
N THR A 295 3.56 -11.98 -16.29
CA THR A 295 4.99 -11.65 -16.35
C THR A 295 5.39 -10.65 -15.26
N GLY A 296 4.62 -9.56 -15.12
CA GLY A 296 4.91 -8.54 -14.12
C GLY A 296 4.73 -9.02 -12.69
N LEU A 297 3.75 -9.90 -12.44
CA LEU A 297 3.56 -10.53 -11.13
C LEU A 297 4.74 -11.44 -10.76
N ASP A 298 5.23 -12.26 -11.70
CA ASP A 298 6.39 -13.13 -11.45
C ASP A 298 7.65 -12.33 -11.15
N GLN A 299 7.89 -11.27 -11.95
CA GLN A 299 9.01 -10.37 -11.73
C GLN A 299 8.90 -9.63 -10.39
N LEU A 300 7.68 -9.25 -9.99
CA LEU A 300 7.44 -8.65 -8.67
C LEU A 300 7.84 -9.60 -7.54
N VAL A 301 7.35 -10.83 -7.58
CA VAL A 301 7.63 -11.85 -6.57
C VAL A 301 9.13 -12.15 -6.50
N GLU A 302 9.80 -12.29 -7.66
CA GLU A 302 11.23 -12.55 -7.73
C GLU A 302 12.05 -11.39 -7.17
N ALA A 303 11.75 -10.16 -7.59
CA ALA A 303 12.48 -8.97 -7.14
C ALA A 303 12.35 -8.76 -5.63
N VAL A 304 11.13 -8.95 -5.07
CA VAL A 304 10.92 -8.81 -3.63
C VAL A 304 11.59 -9.94 -2.87
N ALA A 305 11.49 -11.20 -3.32
CA ALA A 305 12.13 -12.32 -2.65
C ALA A 305 13.66 -12.17 -2.63
N THR A 306 14.28 -11.76 -3.74
CA THR A 306 15.72 -11.48 -3.81
C THR A 306 16.11 -10.36 -2.85
N PHE A 307 15.37 -9.26 -2.84
CA PHE A 307 15.64 -8.14 -1.95
C PHE A 307 15.53 -8.52 -0.48
N VAL A 308 14.51 -9.31 -0.10
CA VAL A 308 14.32 -9.78 1.29
C VAL A 308 15.44 -10.72 1.72
N ALA A 309 15.99 -11.55 0.80
CA ALA A 309 17.10 -12.43 1.10
C ALA A 309 18.43 -11.68 1.35
N GLU A 310 18.57 -10.45 0.85
CA GLU A 310 19.75 -9.59 1.00
C GLU A 310 19.65 -8.59 2.16
N ALA A 311 18.45 -8.37 2.72
CA ALA A 311 18.15 -7.41 3.77
C ALA A 311 18.37 -7.99 5.18
#